data_5971ddf8270cdbf5b2a3d06e7ed50cf9
#
_entry.id   5971ddf8270cdbf5b2a3d06e7ed50cf9
#
_cell.length_a   1.000
_cell.length_b   1.000
_cell.length_c   1.000
_cell.angle_alpha   90.00
_cell.angle_beta   90.00
_cell.angle_gamma   90.00
#
_symmetry.space_group_name_H-M   'P 1'
#
loop_
_entity.id
_entity.type
_entity.pdbx_description
1 polymer ?
#
loop_
_entity_poly.entity_id
_entity_poly.type
_entity_poly.pdbx_seq_one_letter_code
_entity_poly.pdbx_strand_id
1 'polypeptide(L)'
;QEGALALVDGKAKLMRDDYCDGLGNCLPNCPVNAISFIEREAAAFDEAAVLIAQRDKLRAQAAAHGFTGCPGSKVKAIAHTADSAEPAPAGKPQSRLSQWPVQIKLVPVNAAFFKGAKLLIAADCTAYAYAGFHEDFIRGRVTLIGCPKLDGVNYTDKLTDIIASNDIREVLIVRLEVP
;
A
#
# COMPACT_ATOMS: atom_id res chain seq x y z
N GLN A 1 -21.12 10.74 1.06
CA GLN A 1 -19.81 11.00 1.67
C GLN A 1 -19.68 10.14 2.93
N GLU A 2 -20.29 10.48 4.05
CA GLU A 2 -20.19 9.73 5.31
C GLU A 2 -21.04 8.44 5.35
N GLY A 3 -21.89 8.24 4.33
CA GLY A 3 -22.79 7.08 4.26
C GLY A 3 -24.15 7.30 4.96
N ALA A 4 -24.42 8.52 5.39
CA ALA A 4 -25.70 8.88 6.01
C ALA A 4 -26.89 8.83 5.02
N LEU A 5 -26.66 9.09 3.74
CA LEU A 5 -27.67 9.10 2.69
C LEU A 5 -27.62 7.84 1.83
N ALA A 6 -28.78 7.27 1.51
CA ALA A 6 -28.94 6.21 0.54
C ALA A 6 -30.12 6.47 -0.42
N LEU A 7 -30.07 5.85 -1.60
CA LEU A 7 -31.19 5.86 -2.54
C LEU A 7 -32.17 4.74 -2.15
N VAL A 8 -33.41 5.14 -1.81
CA VAL A 8 -34.51 4.22 -1.53
C VAL A 8 -35.65 4.58 -2.48
N ASP A 9 -36.04 3.65 -3.35
CA ASP A 9 -37.06 3.85 -4.40
C ASP A 9 -36.76 5.06 -5.31
N GLY A 10 -35.49 5.26 -5.65
CA GLY A 10 -35.03 6.35 -6.50
C GLY A 10 -34.99 7.72 -5.81
N LYS A 11 -35.21 7.81 -4.51
CA LYS A 11 -35.14 9.05 -3.71
C LYS A 11 -34.03 8.96 -2.68
N ALA A 12 -33.29 10.05 -2.51
CA ALA A 12 -32.30 10.14 -1.43
C ALA A 12 -33.01 10.26 -0.09
N LYS A 13 -32.67 9.36 0.84
CA LYS A 13 -33.17 9.37 2.22
C LYS A 13 -32.03 9.33 3.21
N LEU A 14 -32.19 10.03 4.32
CA LEU A 14 -31.30 9.92 5.48
C LEU A 14 -31.58 8.58 6.17
N MET A 15 -30.58 7.74 6.24
CA MET A 15 -30.69 6.37 6.80
C MET A 15 -30.25 6.32 8.26
N ARG A 16 -29.32 7.17 8.66
CA ARG A 16 -28.79 7.24 10.02
C ARG A 16 -28.48 8.69 10.38
N ASP A 17 -29.03 9.15 11.49
CA ASP A 17 -28.83 10.51 11.98
C ASP A 17 -27.42 10.73 12.52
N ASP A 18 -26.88 9.73 13.21
CA ASP A 18 -25.55 9.73 13.82
C ASP A 18 -24.38 9.70 12.79
N TYR A 19 -24.69 9.55 11.49
CA TYR A 19 -23.71 9.62 10.40
C TYR A 19 -23.72 10.97 9.68
N CYS A 20 -24.62 11.86 10.03
CA CYS A 20 -24.71 13.20 9.45
C CYS A 20 -24.02 14.20 10.36
N ASP A 21 -22.97 14.86 9.85
CA ASP A 21 -22.23 15.92 10.54
C ASP A 21 -22.97 17.27 10.60
N GLY A 22 -24.07 17.41 9.85
CA GLY A 22 -24.86 18.64 9.78
C GLY A 22 -24.20 19.81 9.02
N LEU A 23 -22.99 19.63 8.46
CA LEU A 23 -22.24 20.71 7.81
C LEU A 23 -22.78 21.09 6.42
N GLY A 24 -23.70 20.33 5.84
CA GLY A 24 -24.35 20.65 4.57
C GLY A 24 -23.51 20.45 3.33
N ASN A 25 -22.39 19.78 3.41
CA ASN A 25 -21.50 19.48 2.27
C ASN A 25 -22.18 18.65 1.17
N CYS A 26 -23.29 18.01 1.47
CA CYS A 26 -24.10 17.27 0.51
C CYS A 26 -24.97 18.16 -0.39
N LEU A 27 -25.33 19.38 0.05
CA LEU A 27 -26.23 20.29 -0.68
C LEU A 27 -25.70 20.69 -2.06
N PRO A 28 -24.45 21.22 -2.19
CA PRO A 28 -23.93 21.62 -3.49
C PRO A 28 -23.68 20.44 -4.44
N ASN A 29 -23.61 19.23 -3.90
CA ASN A 29 -23.39 18.01 -4.68
C ASN A 29 -24.68 17.37 -5.20
N CYS A 30 -25.85 17.91 -4.87
CA CYS A 30 -27.12 17.41 -5.38
C CYS A 30 -27.46 18.09 -6.72
N PRO A 31 -27.41 17.39 -7.87
CA PRO A 31 -27.60 18.01 -9.18
C PRO A 31 -29.03 18.54 -9.42
N VAL A 32 -29.97 18.10 -8.60
CA VAL A 32 -31.43 18.44 -8.73
C VAL A 32 -31.95 19.24 -7.53
N ASN A 33 -31.06 19.71 -6.65
CA ASN A 33 -31.42 20.47 -5.43
C ASN A 33 -32.55 19.81 -4.58
N ALA A 34 -32.57 18.47 -4.51
CA ALA A 34 -33.59 17.71 -3.81
C ALA A 34 -33.31 17.53 -2.30
N ILE A 35 -32.18 18.04 -1.82
CA ILE A 35 -31.77 17.94 -0.41
C ILE A 35 -32.09 19.26 0.29
N SER A 36 -32.82 19.19 1.41
CA SER A 36 -33.14 20.35 2.25
C SER A 36 -32.73 20.09 3.69
N PHE A 37 -32.44 21.16 4.41
CA PHE A 37 -32.18 21.14 5.85
C PHE A 37 -33.46 21.17 6.65
N ILE A 38 -33.52 20.36 7.71
CA ILE A 38 -34.52 20.41 8.74
C ILE A 38 -33.80 20.35 10.10
N GLU A 39 -34.01 21.36 10.94
CA GLU A 39 -33.52 21.34 12.31
C GLU A 39 -34.45 20.47 13.17
N ARG A 40 -33.91 19.47 13.84
CA ARG A 40 -34.60 18.58 14.77
C ARG A 40 -33.62 17.97 15.78
N GLU A 41 -34.14 17.48 16.88
CA GLU A 41 -33.35 16.62 17.78
C GLU A 41 -32.93 15.34 17.04
N ALA A 42 -31.65 15.03 17.06
CA ALA A 42 -31.07 13.85 16.43
C ALA A 42 -29.91 13.30 17.30
N ALA A 43 -29.53 12.07 17.05
CA ALA A 43 -28.36 11.49 17.68
C ALA A 43 -27.10 12.29 17.31
N ALA A 44 -26.17 12.40 18.26
CA ALA A 44 -24.90 13.08 18.04
C ALA A 44 -24.09 12.36 16.93
N PHE A 45 -23.34 13.12 16.14
CA PHE A 45 -22.46 12.58 15.11
C PHE A 45 -21.42 11.64 15.70
N ASP A 46 -21.32 10.43 15.17
CA ASP A 46 -20.35 9.39 15.59
C ASP A 46 -19.31 9.18 14.49
N GLU A 47 -18.23 9.95 14.56
CA GLU A 47 -17.11 9.86 13.62
C GLU A 47 -16.47 8.47 13.60
N ALA A 48 -16.37 7.82 14.77
CA ALA A 48 -15.75 6.50 14.86
C ALA A 48 -16.58 5.43 14.12
N ALA A 49 -17.90 5.47 14.29
CA ALA A 49 -18.82 4.58 13.58
C ALA A 49 -18.80 4.83 12.05
N VAL A 50 -18.72 6.08 11.61
CA VAL A 50 -18.58 6.45 10.20
C VAL A 50 -17.29 5.88 9.59
N LEU A 51 -16.16 6.03 10.26
CA LEU A 51 -14.87 5.49 9.80
C LEU A 51 -14.88 3.95 9.69
N ILE A 52 -15.50 3.28 10.66
CA ILE A 52 -15.66 1.81 10.63
C ILE A 52 -16.51 1.40 9.43
N ALA A 53 -17.65 2.05 9.22
CA ALA A 53 -18.55 1.76 8.11
C ALA A 53 -17.91 2.02 6.74
N GLN A 54 -17.14 3.09 6.58
CA GLN A 54 -16.39 3.37 5.36
C GLN A 54 -15.33 2.29 5.09
N ARG A 55 -14.57 1.89 6.12
CA ARG A 55 -13.59 0.81 6.01
C ARG A 55 -14.24 -0.51 5.58
N ASP A 56 -15.37 -0.87 6.18
CA ASP A 56 -16.05 -2.13 5.88
C ASP A 56 -16.67 -2.11 4.47
N LYS A 57 -17.17 -0.96 4.02
CA LYS A 57 -17.63 -0.75 2.65
C LYS A 57 -16.49 -0.91 1.63
N LEU A 58 -15.33 -0.33 1.91
CA LEU A 58 -14.14 -0.50 1.06
C LEU A 58 -13.67 -1.95 1.01
N ARG A 59 -13.71 -2.67 2.16
CA ARG A 59 -13.41 -4.10 2.21
C ARG A 59 -14.40 -4.94 1.39
N ALA A 60 -15.70 -4.65 1.51
CA ALA A 60 -16.74 -5.35 0.75
C ALA A 60 -16.61 -5.09 -0.76
N GLN A 61 -16.32 -3.85 -1.17
CA GLN A 61 -16.06 -3.51 -2.57
C GLN A 61 -14.81 -4.21 -3.09
N ALA A 62 -13.72 -4.25 -2.31
CA ALA A 62 -12.51 -4.97 -2.66
C ALA A 62 -12.76 -6.47 -2.84
N ALA A 63 -13.59 -7.08 -1.99
CA ALA A 63 -13.97 -8.49 -2.09
C ALA A 63 -14.87 -8.77 -3.31
N ALA A 64 -15.83 -7.88 -3.59
CA ALA A 64 -16.80 -8.05 -4.69
C ALA A 64 -16.17 -7.88 -6.09
N HIS A 65 -15.14 -7.03 -6.20
CA HIS A 65 -14.45 -6.79 -7.47
C HIS A 65 -13.22 -7.69 -7.70
N GLY A 66 -13.01 -8.71 -6.85
CA GLY A 66 -11.81 -9.54 -6.88
C GLY A 66 -10.59 -8.60 -6.97
N PHE A 67 -10.27 -7.92 -5.87
CA PHE A 67 -9.24 -6.88 -5.85
C PHE A 67 -7.93 -7.40 -6.48
N THR A 68 -7.85 -7.30 -7.77
CA THR A 68 -6.61 -7.32 -8.50
C THR A 68 -6.02 -5.93 -8.33
N GLY A 69 -5.37 -5.67 -7.19
CA GLY A 69 -4.70 -4.41 -6.93
C GLY A 69 -3.92 -3.93 -8.13
N CYS A 70 -3.49 -2.66 -8.13
CA CYS A 70 -2.61 -2.13 -9.18
C CYS A 70 -1.58 -3.22 -9.55
N PRO A 71 -1.30 -3.49 -10.83
CA PRO A 71 -0.33 -4.51 -11.24
C PRO A 71 1.01 -4.41 -10.51
N GLY A 72 1.40 -3.19 -10.08
CA GLY A 72 2.58 -2.92 -9.29
C GLY A 72 2.54 -3.38 -7.83
N SER A 73 1.35 -3.72 -7.30
CA SER A 73 1.19 -4.21 -5.91
C SER A 73 1.09 -5.74 -5.83
N LYS A 74 1.05 -6.45 -6.95
CA LYS A 74 0.98 -7.91 -6.96
C LYS A 74 2.30 -8.51 -6.48
N VAL A 75 2.23 -9.37 -5.48
CA VAL A 75 3.39 -10.15 -5.01
C VAL A 75 3.83 -11.09 -6.13
N LYS A 76 5.10 -11.02 -6.50
CA LYS A 76 5.70 -11.87 -7.54
C LYS A 76 7.11 -12.25 -7.12
N ALA A 77 7.41 -13.55 -7.16
CA ALA A 77 8.78 -14.03 -7.17
C ALA A 77 9.30 -14.01 -8.63
N ILE A 78 10.48 -13.48 -8.83
CA ILE A 78 11.14 -13.39 -10.13
C ILE A 78 12.18 -14.52 -10.18
N ALA A 79 11.88 -15.57 -10.94
CA ALA A 79 12.84 -16.63 -11.17
C ALA A 79 13.86 -16.16 -12.22
N HIS A 80 15.12 -16.09 -11.83
CA HIS A 80 16.20 -16.01 -12.77
C HIS A 80 16.56 -17.44 -13.16
N THR A 81 16.23 -17.84 -14.40
CA THR A 81 16.68 -19.14 -14.94
C THR A 81 18.20 -19.08 -15.06
N ALA A 82 18.86 -19.79 -14.15
CA ALA A 82 20.34 -19.92 -14.19
C ALA A 82 20.83 -20.69 -15.42
N ASP A 83 19.92 -21.26 -16.22
CA ASP A 83 20.19 -22.21 -17.29
C ASP A 83 19.79 -21.77 -18.70
N SER A 84 19.43 -20.53 -18.95
CA SER A 84 19.47 -20.05 -20.33
C SER A 84 20.92 -19.70 -20.68
N ALA A 85 21.65 -20.74 -21.12
CA ALA A 85 23.02 -20.66 -21.59
C ALA A 85 23.10 -19.98 -22.97
N GLU A 86 22.40 -18.90 -23.19
CA GLU A 86 22.80 -17.92 -24.18
C GLU A 86 23.77 -16.96 -23.50
N PRO A 87 25.03 -16.89 -23.99
CA PRO A 87 25.97 -15.90 -23.47
C PRO A 87 25.33 -14.52 -23.69
N ALA A 88 24.93 -13.88 -22.57
CA ALA A 88 24.48 -12.50 -22.62
C ALA A 88 25.54 -11.71 -23.37
N PRO A 89 25.16 -10.85 -24.34
CA PRO A 89 26.10 -10.06 -25.07
C PRO A 89 26.98 -9.30 -24.07
N ALA A 90 28.28 -9.50 -24.14
CA ALA A 90 29.26 -8.94 -23.23
C ALA A 90 29.00 -7.43 -23.07
N GLY A 91 28.57 -6.99 -21.87
CA GLY A 91 28.44 -5.60 -21.55
C GLY A 91 27.09 -5.09 -21.04
N LYS A 92 25.99 -5.88 -21.04
CA LYS A 92 24.70 -5.41 -20.48
C LYS A 92 24.51 -5.96 -19.05
N PRO A 93 24.42 -5.09 -18.03
CA PRO A 93 24.12 -5.54 -16.66
C PRO A 93 22.73 -6.18 -16.61
N GLN A 94 22.63 -7.33 -15.94
CA GLN A 94 21.38 -8.04 -15.73
C GLN A 94 20.74 -7.63 -14.40
N SER A 95 19.40 -7.56 -14.36
CA SER A 95 18.68 -7.37 -13.11
C SER A 95 18.89 -8.58 -12.19
N ARG A 96 19.22 -8.34 -10.93
CA ARG A 96 19.33 -9.35 -9.87
C ARG A 96 18.13 -9.35 -8.93
N LEU A 97 17.09 -8.57 -9.25
CA LEU A 97 15.88 -8.48 -8.45
C LEU A 97 15.09 -9.80 -8.50
N SER A 98 14.84 -10.39 -7.33
CA SER A 98 14.20 -11.71 -7.20
C SER A 98 12.73 -11.66 -6.79
N GLN A 99 12.19 -10.48 -6.47
CA GLN A 99 10.80 -10.35 -6.03
C GLN A 99 10.19 -9.00 -6.43
N TRP A 100 8.87 -8.93 -6.30
CA TRP A 100 8.05 -7.74 -6.44
C TRP A 100 6.88 -7.81 -5.45
N PRO A 101 6.41 -6.71 -4.84
CA PRO A 101 6.92 -5.34 -4.92
C PRO A 101 8.21 -5.13 -4.11
N VAL A 102 8.93 -4.03 -4.39
CA VAL A 102 10.14 -3.64 -3.66
C VAL A 102 9.91 -2.57 -2.61
N GLN A 103 8.87 -1.74 -2.78
CA GLN A 103 8.53 -0.67 -1.85
C GLN A 103 8.07 -1.23 -0.50
N ILE A 104 8.67 -0.75 0.60
CA ILE A 104 8.30 -1.16 1.97
C ILE A 104 6.80 -0.99 2.20
N LYS A 105 6.21 0.10 1.70
CA LYS A 105 4.77 0.41 1.86
C LYS A 105 3.87 -0.61 1.19
N LEU A 106 4.29 -1.21 0.10
CA LEU A 106 3.47 -2.09 -0.74
C LEU A 106 3.64 -3.57 -0.42
N VAL A 107 4.79 -3.98 0.11
CA VAL A 107 5.07 -5.39 0.36
C VAL A 107 4.21 -5.92 1.52
N PRO A 108 3.56 -7.10 1.39
CA PRO A 108 2.88 -7.74 2.51
C PRO A 108 3.89 -8.26 3.55
N VAL A 109 3.56 -8.15 4.84
CA VAL A 109 4.41 -8.61 5.94
C VAL A 109 4.76 -10.10 5.83
N ASN A 110 3.80 -10.94 5.42
CA ASN A 110 3.94 -12.40 5.35
C ASN A 110 4.15 -12.90 3.90
N ALA A 111 4.92 -12.18 3.09
CA ALA A 111 5.21 -12.63 1.73
C ALA A 111 6.13 -13.86 1.74
N ALA A 112 5.81 -14.85 0.90
CA ALA A 112 6.51 -16.14 0.87
C ALA A 112 8.02 -16.03 0.62
N PHE A 113 8.46 -14.99 -0.08
CA PHE A 113 9.88 -14.76 -0.39
C PHE A 113 10.71 -14.30 0.81
N PHE A 114 10.08 -13.96 1.96
CA PHE A 114 10.82 -13.62 3.18
C PHE A 114 11.33 -14.83 3.94
N LYS A 115 10.76 -16.01 3.70
CA LYS A 115 11.15 -17.22 4.42
C LYS A 115 12.62 -17.58 4.19
N GLY A 116 13.42 -17.49 5.24
CA GLY A 116 14.86 -17.78 5.18
C GLY A 116 15.68 -16.76 4.37
N ALA A 117 15.14 -15.57 4.15
CA ALA A 117 15.75 -14.58 3.28
C ALA A 117 16.92 -13.83 3.93
N LYS A 118 17.82 -13.35 3.08
CA LYS A 118 18.71 -12.23 3.35
C LYS A 118 18.02 -10.97 2.89
N LEU A 119 17.80 -10.02 3.78
CA LEU A 119 17.04 -8.81 3.52
C LEU A 119 17.98 -7.64 3.23
N LEU A 120 17.73 -6.95 2.12
CA LEU A 120 18.33 -5.66 1.81
C LEU A 120 17.27 -4.57 2.04
N ILE A 121 17.58 -3.59 2.88
CA ILE A 121 16.79 -2.37 3.06
C ILE A 121 17.62 -1.21 2.51
N ALA A 122 17.16 -0.57 1.45
CA ALA A 122 17.90 0.47 0.76
C ALA A 122 17.10 1.77 0.62
N ALA A 123 17.79 2.90 0.67
CA ALA A 123 17.17 4.17 0.27
C ALA A 123 16.90 4.18 -1.23
N ASP A 124 15.79 4.76 -1.66
CA ASP A 124 15.34 4.78 -3.06
C ASP A 124 16.39 5.27 -4.05
N CYS A 125 17.21 6.22 -3.63
CA CYS A 125 18.22 6.85 -4.48
C CYS A 125 19.53 6.04 -4.61
N THR A 126 19.77 5.02 -3.78
CA THR A 126 21.05 4.31 -3.74
C THR A 126 21.36 3.55 -5.02
N ALA A 127 20.37 2.91 -5.62
CA ALA A 127 20.53 2.18 -6.87
C ALA A 127 20.82 3.11 -8.07
N TYR A 128 20.36 4.34 -8.02
CA TYR A 128 20.67 5.35 -9.05
C TYR A 128 22.06 5.97 -8.88
N ALA A 129 22.54 6.03 -7.64
CA ALA A 129 23.84 6.62 -7.34
C ALA A 129 25.00 5.64 -7.57
N TYR A 130 24.74 4.33 -7.50
CA TYR A 130 25.78 3.30 -7.59
C TYR A 130 25.48 2.29 -8.70
N ALA A 131 26.26 2.33 -9.78
CA ALA A 131 26.04 1.51 -10.97
C ALA A 131 26.14 -0.02 -10.73
N GLY A 132 26.95 -0.46 -9.76
CA GLY A 132 27.12 -1.86 -9.38
C GLY A 132 26.03 -2.41 -8.44
N PHE A 133 24.98 -1.65 -8.15
CA PHE A 133 24.02 -1.94 -7.08
C PHE A 133 23.37 -3.32 -7.19
N HIS A 134 23.04 -3.77 -8.38
CA HIS A 134 22.43 -5.08 -8.60
C HIS A 134 23.39 -6.24 -8.25
N GLU A 135 24.66 -6.11 -8.60
CA GLU A 135 25.63 -7.19 -8.34
C GLU A 135 26.09 -7.22 -6.89
N ASP A 136 26.33 -6.05 -6.29
CA ASP A 136 26.96 -5.97 -4.98
C ASP A 136 25.95 -6.04 -3.83
N PHE A 137 24.74 -5.53 -4.03
CA PHE A 137 23.73 -5.42 -2.96
C PHE A 137 22.48 -6.27 -3.19
N ILE A 138 21.91 -6.30 -4.41
CA ILE A 138 20.65 -6.98 -4.68
C ILE A 138 20.84 -8.49 -4.82
N ARG A 139 21.91 -8.94 -5.42
CA ARG A 139 22.14 -10.36 -5.72
C ARG A 139 21.98 -11.23 -4.47
N GLY A 140 21.04 -12.21 -4.54
CA GLY A 140 20.77 -13.15 -3.48
C GLY A 140 20.06 -12.57 -2.25
N ARG A 141 19.48 -11.38 -2.35
CA ARG A 141 18.73 -10.72 -1.29
C ARG A 141 17.33 -10.34 -1.73
N VAL A 142 16.41 -10.41 -0.79
CA VAL A 142 15.09 -9.78 -0.91
C VAL A 142 15.26 -8.29 -0.66
N THR A 143 14.85 -7.48 -1.60
CA THR A 143 15.12 -6.03 -1.60
C THR A 143 13.89 -5.23 -1.22
N LEU A 144 14.01 -4.40 -0.20
CA LEU A 144 13.03 -3.40 0.20
C LEU A 144 13.61 -2.02 0.05
N ILE A 145 12.83 -1.09 -0.53
CA ILE A 145 13.25 0.30 -0.70
C ILE A 145 12.25 1.26 -0.06
N GLY A 146 12.73 2.43 0.32
CA GLY A 146 11.93 3.53 0.84
C GLY A 146 12.76 4.76 1.12
N CYS A 147 12.09 5.90 1.26
CA CYS A 147 12.73 7.17 1.58
C CYS A 147 12.06 7.81 2.81
N PRO A 148 12.68 7.73 4.00
CA PRO A 148 12.08 8.32 5.21
C PRO A 148 11.93 9.83 5.17
N LYS A 149 12.60 10.52 4.23
CA LYS A 149 12.44 11.97 4.03
C LYS A 149 11.24 12.34 3.19
N LEU A 150 10.91 11.53 2.18
CA LEU A 150 9.83 11.78 1.22
C LEU A 150 8.55 11.05 1.59
N ASP A 151 8.68 9.87 2.15
CA ASP A 151 7.54 9.09 2.61
C ASP A 151 7.08 9.57 3.99
N GLY A 152 5.91 10.14 4.08
CA GLY A 152 5.33 10.65 5.34
C GLY A 152 4.91 9.53 6.31
N VAL A 153 5.66 8.44 6.40
CA VAL A 153 5.36 7.27 7.23
C VAL A 153 6.58 6.81 8.01
N ASN A 154 6.34 6.26 9.18
CA ASN A 154 7.35 5.54 9.96
C ASN A 154 7.36 4.06 9.53
N TYR A 155 8.51 3.56 9.11
CA TYR A 155 8.66 2.16 8.70
C TYR A 155 8.91 1.20 9.85
N THR A 156 9.14 1.69 11.07
CA THR A 156 9.58 0.89 12.21
C THR A 156 8.66 -0.29 12.48
N ASP A 157 7.35 -0.04 12.61
CA ASP A 157 6.38 -1.08 12.94
C ASP A 157 6.36 -2.17 11.86
N LYS A 158 6.26 -1.75 10.59
CA LYS A 158 6.19 -2.69 9.47
C LYS A 158 7.47 -3.50 9.28
N LEU A 159 8.64 -2.89 9.44
CA LEU A 159 9.91 -3.60 9.37
C LEU A 159 10.09 -4.54 10.55
N THR A 160 9.65 -4.14 11.74
CA THR A 160 9.63 -5.01 12.93
C THR A 160 8.76 -6.24 12.67
N ASP A 161 7.54 -6.06 12.15
CA ASP A 161 6.64 -7.15 11.84
C ASP A 161 7.24 -8.10 10.78
N ILE A 162 7.86 -7.57 9.73
CA ILE A 162 8.53 -8.38 8.71
C ILE A 162 9.66 -9.22 9.32
N ILE A 163 10.51 -8.61 10.14
CA ILE A 163 11.66 -9.31 10.75
C ILE A 163 11.21 -10.32 11.79
N ALA A 164 10.23 -9.97 12.63
CA ALA A 164 9.76 -10.83 13.71
C ALA A 164 8.89 -12.01 13.22
N SER A 165 8.12 -11.81 12.13
CA SER A 165 7.19 -12.81 11.61
C SER A 165 7.81 -13.76 10.58
N ASN A 166 9.03 -13.50 10.13
CA ASN A 166 9.70 -14.29 9.10
C ASN A 166 11.09 -14.73 9.58
N ASP A 167 11.58 -15.83 9.02
CA ASP A 167 12.92 -16.36 9.30
C ASP A 167 13.97 -15.57 8.51
N ILE A 168 14.21 -14.31 8.88
CA ILE A 168 15.22 -13.45 8.23
C ILE A 168 16.60 -13.80 8.77
N ARG A 169 17.52 -14.16 7.88
CA ARG A 169 18.88 -14.62 8.25
C ARG A 169 19.89 -13.48 8.35
N GLU A 170 19.70 -12.45 7.55
CA GLU A 170 20.63 -11.33 7.44
C GLU A 170 19.85 -10.07 7.09
N VAL A 171 20.24 -8.94 7.66
CA VAL A 171 19.72 -7.62 7.28
C VAL A 171 20.89 -6.74 6.88
N LEU A 172 20.86 -6.24 5.64
CA LEU A 172 21.81 -5.26 5.12
C LEU A 172 21.06 -3.94 4.89
N ILE A 173 21.61 -2.85 5.41
CA ILE A 173 21.05 -1.51 5.23
C ILE A 173 22.01 -0.71 4.37
N VAL A 174 21.50 -0.15 3.25
CA VAL A 174 22.25 0.71 2.34
C VAL A 174 21.61 2.07 2.25
N ARG A 175 22.34 3.11 2.60
CA ARG A 175 21.90 4.50 2.53
C ARG A 175 23.00 5.38 1.96
N LEU A 176 22.62 6.52 1.39
CA LEU A 176 23.58 7.58 1.09
C LEU A 176 23.76 8.41 2.36
N GLU A 177 24.99 8.66 2.71
CA GLU A 177 25.32 9.64 3.73
C GLU A 177 25.32 11.01 3.03
N VAL A 178 24.31 11.82 3.35
CA VAL A 178 24.25 13.21 2.90
C VAL A 178 24.78 14.03 4.06
N PRO A 179 25.81 14.86 3.87
CA PRO A 179 26.35 15.76 4.90
C PRO A 179 25.33 16.79 5.36
#